data_301d7e6600628af513c288786518e016
#
_entry.id   301d7e6600628af513c288786518e016
#
_cell.length_a   1.000
_cell.length_b   1.000
_cell.length_c   1.000
_cell.angle_alpha   90.00
_cell.angle_beta   90.00
_cell.angle_gamma   90.00
#
_symmetry.space_group_name_H-M   'P 1'
#
loop_
_entity.id
_entity.type
_entity.pdbx_description
1 polymer ?
#
loop_
_entity_poly.entity_id
_entity_poly.type
_entity_poly.pdbx_seq_one_letter_code
_entity_poly.pdbx_strand_id
1 'polypeptide(L)'
;MSKDMIDFGFGTQIRKSPFFDATVRWGAQGFSVYNHMYIPRDFGDPEQNFWNLLNDAILCDVAVERQVQIKGPDASKFVQMMSPRDLSNMQVGQCKYVILTNQFGGVLNDPVLLRVEEDCYWFSLADSDVLFWALGLASNGDYDVEITEPDVSPLQLQGPKSRDIMIKLFGDEIKDLKYYWFKNLKLGDINLLVSRTGWSSELG
;
A
#
# COMPACT_ATOMS: atom_id res chain seq x y z
N MET A 1 -1.48 -6.14 37.44
CA MET A 1 -2.72 -5.39 37.14
C MET A 1 -3.10 -5.77 35.72
N SER A 2 -4.20 -6.51 35.53
CA SER A 2 -4.73 -6.77 34.20
C SER A 2 -5.21 -5.44 33.66
N LYS A 3 -4.56 -4.92 32.62
CA LYS A 3 -5.20 -3.91 31.79
C LYS A 3 -6.46 -4.58 31.24
N ASP A 4 -7.60 -4.01 31.54
CA ASP A 4 -8.86 -4.45 30.95
C ASP A 4 -8.66 -4.52 29.44
N MET A 5 -8.73 -5.73 28.88
CA MET A 5 -8.70 -5.89 27.44
C MET A 5 -9.97 -5.21 26.93
N ILE A 6 -9.79 -4.16 26.13
CA ILE A 6 -10.92 -3.54 25.45
C ILE A 6 -11.54 -4.62 24.58
N ASP A 7 -12.80 -4.96 24.86
CA ASP A 7 -13.54 -5.93 24.06
C ASP A 7 -13.97 -5.26 22.74
N PHE A 8 -13.19 -5.48 21.69
CA PHE A 8 -13.54 -5.00 20.38
C PHE A 8 -14.60 -5.91 19.77
N GLY A 9 -15.77 -5.37 19.50
CA GLY A 9 -16.78 -6.04 18.68
C GLY A 9 -16.34 -6.09 17.22
N PHE A 10 -15.74 -7.21 16.80
CA PHE A 10 -15.31 -7.37 15.41
C PHE A 10 -16.43 -7.97 14.55
N GLY A 11 -16.66 -7.35 13.37
CA GLY A 11 -17.54 -7.92 12.35
C GLY A 11 -16.93 -9.15 11.69
N THR A 12 -17.73 -10.19 11.48
CA THR A 12 -17.26 -11.46 10.90
C THR A 12 -16.89 -11.37 9.42
N GLN A 13 -17.32 -10.31 8.73
CA GLN A 13 -17.07 -10.07 7.29
C GLN A 13 -15.95 -9.07 7.04
N ILE A 14 -15.28 -8.57 8.07
CA ILE A 14 -14.17 -7.64 7.96
C ILE A 14 -12.87 -8.42 8.12
N ARG A 15 -11.96 -8.25 7.17
CA ARG A 15 -10.65 -8.91 7.19
C ARG A 15 -9.76 -8.34 8.29
N LYS A 16 -8.87 -9.17 8.81
CA LYS A 16 -7.75 -8.77 9.67
C LYS A 16 -6.46 -8.87 8.88
N SER A 17 -5.54 -7.91 9.07
CA SER A 17 -4.20 -8.02 8.51
C SER A 17 -3.41 -9.14 9.21
N PRO A 18 -2.34 -9.66 8.60
CA PRO A 18 -1.43 -10.58 9.30
C PRO A 18 -0.72 -9.90 10.48
N PHE A 19 -0.73 -8.58 10.55
CA PHE A 19 -0.13 -7.79 11.65
C PHE A 19 -1.14 -7.40 12.74
N PHE A 20 -2.42 -7.73 12.57
CA PHE A 20 -3.51 -7.32 13.48
C PHE A 20 -3.19 -7.63 14.96
N ASP A 21 -2.78 -8.88 15.26
CA ASP A 21 -2.45 -9.27 16.65
C ASP A 21 -1.21 -8.53 17.17
N ALA A 22 -0.29 -8.15 16.30
CA ALA A 22 0.85 -7.32 16.67
C ALA A 22 0.40 -5.90 17.05
N THR A 23 -0.50 -5.28 16.27
CA THR A 23 -1.03 -3.94 16.60
C THR A 23 -1.75 -3.93 17.95
N VAL A 24 -2.53 -4.99 18.25
CA VAL A 24 -3.17 -5.16 19.59
C VAL A 24 -2.12 -5.27 20.70
N ARG A 25 -1.08 -6.09 20.52
CA ARG A 25 0.02 -6.22 21.50
C ARG A 25 0.77 -4.91 21.73
N TRP A 26 0.89 -4.07 20.70
CA TRP A 26 1.52 -2.75 20.77
C TRP A 26 0.59 -1.65 21.28
N GLY A 27 -0.65 -1.99 21.64
CA GLY A 27 -1.56 -1.12 22.37
C GLY A 27 -2.54 -0.36 21.50
N ALA A 28 -2.90 -0.89 20.32
CA ALA A 28 -4.00 -0.34 19.55
C ALA A 28 -5.28 -0.30 20.38
N GLN A 29 -5.91 0.88 20.47
CA GLN A 29 -7.11 1.14 21.28
C GLN A 29 -8.37 1.26 20.45
N GLY A 30 -8.27 1.27 19.14
CA GLY A 30 -9.40 1.35 18.23
C GLY A 30 -9.03 0.99 16.81
N PHE A 31 -10.04 0.57 16.05
CA PHE A 31 -9.91 0.22 14.64
C PHE A 31 -10.97 0.93 13.82
N SER A 32 -10.62 1.26 12.58
CA SER A 32 -11.54 1.63 11.52
C SER A 32 -11.59 0.53 10.48
N VAL A 33 -12.45 0.68 9.48
CA VAL A 33 -12.50 -0.19 8.30
C VAL A 33 -12.05 0.60 7.09
N TYR A 34 -11.20 -0.03 6.29
CA TYR A 34 -10.65 0.51 5.05
C TYR A 34 -10.43 -0.66 4.09
N ASN A 35 -10.93 -0.60 2.86
CA ASN A 35 -10.89 -1.71 1.91
C ASN A 35 -11.33 -3.06 2.51
N HIS A 36 -12.45 -3.07 3.27
CA HIS A 36 -13.01 -4.25 3.94
C HIS A 36 -12.05 -4.94 4.93
N MET A 37 -11.08 -4.20 5.50
CA MET A 37 -10.09 -4.69 6.46
C MET A 37 -9.97 -3.73 7.64
N TYR A 38 -9.69 -4.25 8.85
CA TYR A 38 -9.42 -3.43 10.01
C TYR A 38 -8.07 -2.73 9.90
N ILE A 39 -8.08 -1.40 10.12
CA ILE A 39 -6.89 -0.57 10.27
C ILE A 39 -6.81 -0.03 11.70
N PRO A 40 -5.68 -0.14 12.41
CA PRO A 40 -5.52 0.47 13.71
C PRO A 40 -5.60 2.00 13.59
N ARG A 41 -6.39 2.61 14.47
CA ARG A 41 -6.72 4.04 14.45
C ARG A 41 -5.98 4.84 15.49
N ASP A 42 -5.67 4.21 16.63
CA ASP A 42 -5.23 4.88 17.82
C ASP A 42 -4.40 3.93 18.69
N PHE A 43 -3.30 4.44 19.23
CA PHE A 43 -2.42 3.76 20.17
C PHE A 43 -2.34 4.48 21.52
N GLY A 44 -3.34 5.33 21.84
CA GLY A 44 -3.58 5.92 23.14
C GLY A 44 -3.01 7.33 23.37
N ASP A 45 -2.03 7.76 22.60
CA ASP A 45 -1.45 9.11 22.68
C ASP A 45 -1.22 9.70 21.27
N PRO A 46 -2.24 10.29 20.66
CA PRO A 46 -2.15 10.83 19.31
C PRO A 46 -1.16 12.00 19.19
N GLU A 47 -0.98 12.81 20.25
CA GLU A 47 0.01 13.89 20.24
C GLU A 47 1.43 13.33 20.22
N GLN A 48 1.74 12.37 21.07
CA GLN A 48 3.06 11.72 21.07
C GLN A 48 3.32 10.98 19.76
N ASN A 49 2.32 10.31 19.18
CA ASN A 49 2.45 9.64 17.89
C ASN A 49 2.74 10.62 16.76
N PHE A 50 2.11 11.80 16.77
CA PHE A 50 2.40 12.88 15.83
C PHE A 50 3.84 13.39 15.96
N TRP A 51 4.31 13.63 17.17
CA TRP A 51 5.68 14.07 17.40
C TRP A 51 6.71 12.99 17.07
N ASN A 52 6.39 11.71 17.25
CA ASN A 52 7.23 10.59 16.82
C ASN A 52 7.37 10.57 15.29
N LEU A 53 6.30 10.84 14.54
CA LEU A 53 6.36 10.95 13.09
C LEU A 53 7.31 12.08 12.64
N LEU A 54 7.24 13.25 13.29
CA LEU A 54 8.02 14.43 12.89
C LEU A 54 9.49 14.36 13.33
N ASN A 55 9.80 13.71 14.45
CA ASN A 55 11.13 13.75 15.05
C ASN A 55 11.89 12.40 15.01
N ASP A 56 11.18 11.32 14.82
CA ASP A 56 11.70 9.95 14.89
C ASP A 56 11.31 9.12 13.67
N ALA A 57 10.53 8.08 13.89
CA ALA A 57 9.89 7.27 12.88
C ALA A 57 8.70 6.51 13.47
N ILE A 58 7.67 6.29 12.66
CA ILE A 58 6.54 5.42 12.99
C ILE A 58 6.44 4.28 12.00
N LEU A 59 5.96 3.13 12.47
CA LEU A 59 5.61 1.97 11.64
C LEU A 59 4.09 1.79 11.65
N CYS A 60 3.47 1.86 10.48
CA CYS A 60 2.02 1.73 10.32
C CYS A 60 1.68 0.38 9.67
N ASP A 61 0.69 -0.32 10.22
CA ASP A 61 0.00 -1.41 9.53
C ASP A 61 -0.94 -0.79 8.50
N VAL A 62 -0.52 -0.81 7.25
CA VAL A 62 -1.29 -0.34 6.10
C VAL A 62 -1.65 -1.48 5.14
N ALA A 63 -1.76 -2.71 5.66
CA ALA A 63 -2.20 -3.87 4.88
C ALA A 63 -3.58 -3.69 4.25
N VAL A 64 -4.34 -2.72 4.72
CA VAL A 64 -5.62 -2.25 4.16
C VAL A 64 -5.46 -1.60 2.78
N GLU A 65 -4.26 -1.08 2.44
CA GLU A 65 -3.93 -0.61 1.09
C GLU A 65 -3.73 -1.83 0.18
N ARG A 66 -4.84 -2.47 -0.17
CA ARG A 66 -4.82 -3.69 -0.99
C ARG A 66 -4.19 -3.41 -2.35
N GLN A 67 -3.58 -4.45 -2.90
CA GLN A 67 -3.00 -4.36 -4.23
C GLN A 67 -3.97 -4.94 -5.24
N VAL A 68 -4.14 -4.28 -6.39
CA VAL A 68 -4.78 -4.86 -7.58
C VAL A 68 -3.72 -5.07 -8.64
N GLN A 69 -3.48 -6.31 -8.99
CA GLN A 69 -2.56 -6.69 -10.05
C GLN A 69 -3.29 -6.73 -11.38
N ILE A 70 -2.67 -6.13 -12.38
CA ILE A 70 -3.02 -6.23 -13.80
C ILE A 70 -1.82 -6.84 -14.51
N LYS A 71 -1.96 -8.06 -15.03
CA LYS A 71 -0.88 -8.77 -15.70
C LYS A 71 -1.35 -9.31 -17.05
N GLY A 72 -0.49 -9.23 -18.07
CA GLY A 72 -0.76 -9.76 -19.39
C GLY A 72 -0.28 -8.86 -20.52
N PRO A 73 -0.37 -9.34 -21.77
CA PRO A 73 0.11 -8.60 -22.95
C PRO A 73 -0.47 -7.19 -23.11
N ASP A 74 -1.73 -7.01 -22.72
CA ASP A 74 -2.42 -5.73 -22.78
C ASP A 74 -2.39 -4.92 -21.47
N ALA A 75 -1.62 -5.33 -20.45
CA ALA A 75 -1.61 -4.69 -19.13
C ALA A 75 -1.27 -3.19 -19.21
N SER A 76 -0.25 -2.81 -19.98
CA SER A 76 0.13 -1.39 -20.17
C SER A 76 -1.00 -0.56 -20.77
N LYS A 77 -1.69 -1.09 -21.78
CA LYS A 77 -2.81 -0.44 -22.45
C LYS A 77 -4.01 -0.32 -21.52
N PHE A 78 -4.30 -1.38 -20.76
CA PHE A 78 -5.42 -1.41 -19.82
C PHE A 78 -5.20 -0.42 -18.67
N VAL A 79 -4.01 -0.41 -18.06
CA VAL A 79 -3.66 0.52 -16.97
C VAL A 79 -3.69 1.98 -17.45
N GLN A 80 -3.19 2.26 -18.69
CA GLN A 80 -3.27 3.58 -19.30
C GLN A 80 -4.72 4.05 -19.49
N MET A 81 -5.62 3.15 -19.87
CA MET A 81 -7.05 3.47 -20.06
C MET A 81 -7.72 3.85 -18.73
N MET A 82 -7.29 3.27 -17.59
CA MET A 82 -7.86 3.55 -16.28
C MET A 82 -7.46 4.91 -15.70
N SER A 83 -6.38 5.54 -16.20
CA SER A 83 -5.85 6.78 -15.63
C SER A 83 -5.60 7.86 -16.69
N PRO A 84 -5.95 9.13 -16.42
CA PRO A 84 -5.65 10.25 -17.33
C PRO A 84 -4.17 10.61 -17.36
N ARG A 85 -3.35 10.09 -16.43
CA ARG A 85 -1.90 10.34 -16.40
C ARG A 85 -1.20 9.56 -17.51
N ASP A 86 -0.30 10.21 -18.25
CA ASP A 86 0.57 9.53 -19.22
C ASP A 86 1.54 8.56 -18.51
N LEU A 87 1.42 7.27 -18.82
CA LEU A 87 2.20 6.18 -18.29
C LEU A 87 3.19 5.58 -19.31
N SER A 88 3.20 6.09 -20.55
CA SER A 88 3.99 5.53 -21.67
C SER A 88 5.48 5.38 -21.36
N ASN A 89 6.05 6.27 -20.53
CA ASN A 89 7.47 6.28 -20.17
C ASN A 89 7.73 5.66 -18.77
N MET A 90 6.76 4.95 -18.18
CA MET A 90 6.95 4.30 -16.89
C MET A 90 7.86 3.08 -17.03
N GLN A 91 8.91 3.00 -16.22
CA GLN A 91 9.90 1.92 -16.25
C GLN A 91 9.57 0.84 -15.20
N VAL A 92 10.03 -0.40 -15.43
CA VAL A 92 10.01 -1.45 -14.41
C VAL A 92 10.81 -1.00 -13.18
N GLY A 93 10.28 -1.22 -12.00
CA GLY A 93 10.83 -0.72 -10.73
C GLY A 93 10.37 0.68 -10.36
N GLN A 94 9.65 1.37 -11.24
CA GLN A 94 9.13 2.72 -10.96
C GLN A 94 7.75 2.67 -10.32
N CYS A 95 7.47 3.64 -9.44
CA CYS A 95 6.15 3.94 -8.92
C CYS A 95 5.63 5.27 -9.49
N LYS A 96 4.32 5.44 -9.57
CA LYS A 96 3.68 6.73 -9.89
C LYS A 96 2.38 6.88 -9.09
N TYR A 97 2.19 8.03 -8.47
CA TYR A 97 0.87 8.40 -7.97
C TYR A 97 -0.05 8.69 -9.15
N VAL A 98 -1.19 8.03 -9.21
CA VAL A 98 -2.16 8.16 -10.30
C VAL A 98 -3.55 8.40 -9.75
N ILE A 99 -4.45 8.89 -10.60
CA ILE A 99 -5.87 9.02 -10.29
C ILE A 99 -6.63 8.10 -11.23
N LEU A 100 -7.50 7.26 -10.69
CA LEU A 100 -8.44 6.46 -11.45
C LEU A 100 -9.76 7.22 -11.56
N THR A 101 -10.29 7.31 -12.77
CA THR A 101 -11.51 8.07 -13.02
C THR A 101 -12.56 7.23 -13.75
N ASN A 102 -13.83 7.60 -13.54
CA ASN A 102 -14.91 7.13 -14.39
C ASN A 102 -15.00 7.98 -15.70
N GLN A 103 -15.92 7.61 -16.58
CA GLN A 103 -16.12 8.29 -17.88
C GLN A 103 -16.56 9.77 -17.78
N PHE A 104 -16.95 10.23 -16.61
CA PHE A 104 -17.33 11.63 -16.35
C PHE A 104 -16.23 12.44 -15.66
N GLY A 105 -15.06 11.86 -15.45
CA GLY A 105 -13.94 12.48 -14.75
C GLY A 105 -14.07 12.44 -13.21
N GLY A 106 -15.08 11.74 -12.67
CA GLY A 106 -15.20 11.53 -11.23
C GLY A 106 -14.10 10.60 -10.72
N VAL A 107 -13.43 11.00 -9.63
CA VAL A 107 -12.35 10.20 -9.02
C VAL A 107 -12.93 8.97 -8.34
N LEU A 108 -12.41 7.79 -8.67
CA LEU A 108 -12.76 6.51 -8.08
C LEU A 108 -11.74 6.08 -7.02
N ASN A 109 -10.46 6.33 -7.28
CA ASN A 109 -9.35 6.01 -6.40
C ASN A 109 -8.13 6.84 -6.80
N ASP A 110 -7.16 6.97 -5.90
CA ASP A 110 -5.92 7.71 -6.10
C ASP A 110 -4.68 6.88 -5.68
N PRO A 111 -4.47 5.69 -6.29
CA PRO A 111 -3.47 4.75 -5.88
C PRO A 111 -2.04 5.17 -6.22
N VAL A 112 -1.08 4.50 -5.58
CA VAL A 112 0.27 4.39 -6.12
C VAL A 112 0.31 3.22 -7.09
N LEU A 113 0.67 3.49 -8.34
CA LEU A 113 0.90 2.48 -9.38
C LEU A 113 2.36 2.05 -9.37
N LEU A 114 2.61 0.75 -9.33
CA LEU A 114 3.93 0.13 -9.44
C LEU A 114 4.01 -0.64 -10.77
N ARG A 115 5.07 -0.46 -11.55
CA ARG A 115 5.37 -1.35 -12.67
C ARG A 115 6.31 -2.45 -12.20
N VAL A 116 5.74 -3.61 -11.88
CA VAL A 116 6.46 -4.73 -11.23
C VAL A 116 7.30 -5.52 -12.23
N GLU A 117 6.73 -5.76 -13.43
CA GLU A 117 7.38 -6.40 -14.57
C GLU A 117 7.00 -5.65 -15.85
N GLU A 118 7.51 -6.06 -16.99
CA GLU A 118 7.19 -5.41 -18.28
C GLU A 118 5.69 -5.41 -18.58
N ASP A 119 5.01 -6.49 -18.23
CA ASP A 119 3.59 -6.75 -18.45
C ASP A 119 2.80 -6.91 -17.14
N CYS A 120 3.32 -6.42 -16.01
CA CYS A 120 2.69 -6.55 -14.70
C CYS A 120 2.72 -5.24 -13.92
N TYR A 121 1.53 -4.79 -13.51
CA TYR A 121 1.33 -3.58 -12.74
C TYR A 121 0.54 -3.86 -11.47
N TRP A 122 0.86 -3.16 -10.39
CA TRP A 122 0.08 -3.17 -9.15
C TRP A 122 -0.44 -1.77 -8.85
N PHE A 123 -1.72 -1.66 -8.54
CA PHE A 123 -2.31 -0.50 -7.90
C PHE A 123 -2.34 -0.71 -6.39
N SER A 124 -1.60 0.09 -5.62
CA SER A 124 -1.69 0.16 -4.16
C SER A 124 -2.79 1.14 -3.79
N LEU A 125 -3.91 0.63 -3.28
CA LEU A 125 -5.20 1.32 -3.29
C LEU A 125 -5.41 2.26 -2.10
N ALA A 126 -6.07 3.39 -2.35
CA ALA A 126 -6.92 4.05 -1.38
C ALA A 126 -8.24 3.28 -1.19
N ASP A 127 -9.15 3.78 -0.34
CA ASP A 127 -10.39 3.09 0.05
C ASP A 127 -11.44 3.10 -1.06
N SER A 128 -11.45 2.09 -1.92
CA SER A 128 -12.56 1.76 -2.83
C SER A 128 -12.35 0.42 -3.57
N ASP A 129 -13.42 -0.12 -4.16
CA ASP A 129 -13.49 -1.43 -4.81
C ASP A 129 -12.88 -1.46 -6.23
N VAL A 130 -11.62 -1.05 -6.38
CA VAL A 130 -10.93 -0.98 -7.68
C VAL A 130 -10.80 -2.35 -8.34
N LEU A 131 -10.68 -3.45 -7.59
CA LEU A 131 -10.64 -4.80 -8.14
C LEU A 131 -11.90 -5.07 -8.99
N PHE A 132 -13.08 -4.81 -8.45
CA PHE A 132 -14.33 -5.04 -9.17
C PHE A 132 -14.53 -4.06 -10.32
N TRP A 133 -14.08 -2.82 -10.16
CA TRP A 133 -14.06 -1.84 -11.26
C TRP A 133 -13.19 -2.31 -12.42
N ALA A 134 -11.97 -2.78 -12.15
CA ALA A 134 -11.04 -3.27 -13.17
C ALA A 134 -11.61 -4.53 -13.87
N LEU A 135 -12.14 -5.50 -13.11
CA LEU A 135 -12.81 -6.68 -13.66
C LEU A 135 -14.00 -6.31 -14.55
N GLY A 136 -14.81 -5.35 -14.12
CA GLY A 136 -15.94 -4.85 -14.91
C GLY A 136 -15.52 -4.17 -16.21
N LEU A 137 -14.44 -3.39 -16.20
CA LEU A 137 -13.88 -2.77 -17.40
C LEU A 137 -13.30 -3.82 -18.36
N ALA A 138 -12.56 -4.79 -17.86
CA ALA A 138 -11.97 -5.84 -18.68
C ALA A 138 -13.02 -6.73 -19.33
N SER A 139 -14.16 -7.01 -18.66
CA SER A 139 -15.23 -7.83 -19.19
C SER A 139 -15.97 -7.20 -20.38
N ASN A 140 -15.87 -5.89 -20.54
CA ASN A 140 -16.51 -5.15 -21.64
C ASN A 140 -15.52 -4.73 -22.74
N GLY A 141 -14.24 -5.06 -22.61
CA GLY A 141 -13.18 -4.70 -23.53
C GLY A 141 -12.42 -5.94 -24.04
N ASP A 142 -11.74 -5.73 -25.16
CA ASP A 142 -10.86 -6.74 -25.78
C ASP A 142 -9.45 -6.56 -25.21
N TYR A 143 -9.23 -6.99 -23.97
CA TYR A 143 -7.95 -6.92 -23.29
C TYR A 143 -7.49 -8.31 -22.83
N ASP A 144 -6.29 -8.71 -23.25
CA ASP A 144 -5.64 -9.92 -22.75
C ASP A 144 -4.90 -9.59 -21.43
N VAL A 145 -5.65 -9.60 -20.34
CA VAL A 145 -5.16 -9.30 -18.98
C VAL A 145 -5.77 -10.25 -17.95
N GLU A 146 -4.95 -10.63 -16.98
CA GLU A 146 -5.36 -11.27 -15.74
C GLU A 146 -5.41 -10.20 -14.64
N ILE A 147 -6.53 -10.13 -13.91
CA ILE A 147 -6.76 -9.17 -12.84
C ILE A 147 -6.97 -9.91 -11.53
N THR A 148 -6.09 -9.68 -10.55
CA THR A 148 -6.10 -10.39 -9.27
C THR A 148 -5.76 -9.47 -8.10
N GLU A 149 -6.04 -9.93 -6.88
CA GLU A 149 -5.52 -9.35 -5.64
C GLU A 149 -4.35 -10.24 -5.17
N PRO A 150 -3.08 -9.81 -5.28
CA PRO A 150 -1.95 -10.58 -4.81
C PRO A 150 -1.95 -10.67 -3.28
N ASP A 151 -1.51 -11.82 -2.75
CA ASP A 151 -1.43 -12.04 -1.28
C ASP A 151 -0.19 -11.35 -0.70
N VAL A 152 -0.29 -10.03 -0.57
CA VAL A 152 0.72 -9.18 0.04
C VAL A 152 0.09 -8.22 1.04
N SER A 153 0.87 -7.81 2.03
CA SER A 153 0.40 -6.93 3.11
C SER A 153 1.45 -5.86 3.37
N PRO A 154 1.20 -4.61 2.94
CA PRO A 154 2.15 -3.53 3.11
C PRO A 154 2.24 -3.06 4.57
N LEU A 155 3.47 -2.66 4.95
CA LEU A 155 3.78 -1.86 6.12
C LEU A 155 4.39 -0.54 5.66
N GLN A 156 4.12 0.54 6.37
CA GLN A 156 4.66 1.86 6.06
C GLN A 156 5.53 2.36 7.20
N LEU A 157 6.82 2.59 6.91
CA LEU A 157 7.77 3.21 7.83
C LEU A 157 7.98 4.66 7.41
N GLN A 158 7.65 5.61 8.28
CA GLN A 158 7.65 7.05 7.98
C GLN A 158 8.35 7.83 9.10
N GLY A 159 9.00 8.93 8.73
CA GLY A 159 9.66 9.87 9.64
C GLY A 159 11.15 10.06 9.33
N PRO A 160 11.82 11.09 9.89
CA PRO A 160 13.19 11.46 9.54
C PRO A 160 14.21 10.34 9.81
N LYS A 161 13.96 9.44 10.76
CA LYS A 161 14.83 8.30 11.05
C LYS A 161 14.52 7.04 10.23
N SER A 162 13.50 7.04 9.36
CA SER A 162 13.12 5.89 8.54
C SER A 162 14.27 5.35 7.70
N ARG A 163 15.04 6.26 7.08
CA ARG A 163 16.22 5.89 6.26
C ARG A 163 17.28 5.14 7.06
N ASP A 164 17.58 5.59 8.27
CA ASP A 164 18.61 4.95 9.12
C ASP A 164 18.16 3.56 9.57
N ILE A 165 16.87 3.39 9.84
CA ILE A 165 16.26 2.09 10.17
C ILE A 165 16.38 1.16 8.96
N MET A 166 16.01 1.62 7.77
CA MET A 166 16.08 0.82 6.55
C MET A 166 17.53 0.42 6.20
N ILE A 167 18.51 1.31 6.41
CA ILE A 167 19.93 0.98 6.23
C ILE A 167 20.39 -0.09 7.22
N LYS A 168 19.92 -0.06 8.47
CA LYS A 168 20.22 -1.11 9.45
C LYS A 168 19.63 -2.47 9.08
N LEU A 169 18.45 -2.48 8.41
CA LEU A 169 17.77 -3.70 8.01
C LEU A 169 18.32 -4.30 6.72
N PHE A 170 18.62 -3.46 5.72
CA PHE A 170 18.93 -3.87 4.34
C PHE A 170 20.36 -3.51 3.90
N GLY A 171 21.12 -2.81 4.75
CA GLY A 171 22.48 -2.38 4.39
C GLY A 171 22.48 -1.26 3.35
N ASP A 172 23.57 -1.19 2.58
CA ASP A 172 23.82 -0.10 1.65
C ASP A 172 22.94 -0.13 0.40
N GLU A 173 22.33 -1.29 0.10
CA GLU A 173 21.48 -1.47 -1.08
C GLU A 173 20.26 -0.53 -1.11
N ILE A 174 19.79 -0.09 0.07
CA ILE A 174 18.66 0.81 0.19
C ILE A 174 19.01 2.28 -0.06
N LYS A 175 20.30 2.66 0.10
CA LYS A 175 20.74 4.05 0.05
C LYS A 175 20.43 4.75 -1.29
N ASP A 176 20.52 4.00 -2.39
CA ASP A 176 20.35 4.50 -3.76
C ASP A 176 18.91 4.35 -4.26
N LEU A 177 17.97 3.89 -3.42
CA LEU A 177 16.58 3.80 -3.80
C LEU A 177 16.01 5.21 -4.00
N LYS A 178 15.62 5.51 -5.23
CA LYS A 178 15.06 6.82 -5.61
C LYS A 178 13.62 6.96 -5.12
N TYR A 179 13.19 8.19 -4.87
CA TYR A 179 11.79 8.50 -4.58
C TYR A 179 10.88 8.07 -5.74
N TYR A 180 9.78 7.41 -5.42
CA TYR A 180 8.86 6.74 -6.35
C TYR A 180 9.53 5.62 -7.18
N TRP A 181 10.43 4.88 -6.54
CA TRP A 181 10.99 3.63 -7.06
C TRP A 181 10.88 2.53 -5.99
N PHE A 182 10.98 1.28 -6.42
CA PHE A 182 11.07 0.13 -5.53
C PHE A 182 12.21 -0.81 -5.93
N LYS A 183 12.59 -1.65 -4.99
CA LYS A 183 13.52 -2.78 -5.17
C LYS A 183 12.97 -4.03 -4.48
N ASN A 184 13.31 -5.19 -5.02
CA ASN A 184 13.10 -6.45 -4.33
C ASN A 184 14.32 -6.71 -3.45
N LEU A 185 14.09 -6.80 -2.15
CA LEU A 185 15.12 -6.99 -1.11
C LEU A 185 14.78 -8.20 -0.25
N LYS A 186 15.75 -8.67 0.54
CA LYS A 186 15.54 -9.76 1.51
C LYS A 186 15.76 -9.27 2.93
N LEU A 187 14.87 -9.69 3.83
CA LEU A 187 15.04 -9.59 5.27
C LEU A 187 15.08 -11.00 5.85
N GLY A 188 16.30 -11.52 6.11
CA GLY A 188 16.49 -12.95 6.34
C GLY A 188 16.04 -13.77 5.13
N ASP A 189 15.12 -14.70 5.34
CA ASP A 189 14.56 -15.55 4.27
C ASP A 189 13.30 -14.95 3.60
N ILE A 190 12.86 -13.77 4.03
CA ILE A 190 11.64 -13.13 3.54
C ILE A 190 11.99 -12.23 2.35
N ASN A 191 11.31 -12.46 1.20
CA ASN A 191 11.40 -11.56 0.05
C ASN A 191 10.42 -10.40 0.25
N LEU A 192 10.89 -9.18 0.06
CA LEU A 192 10.10 -7.96 0.22
C LEU A 192 10.26 -7.08 -1.02
N LEU A 193 9.14 -6.50 -1.46
CA LEU A 193 9.15 -5.35 -2.36
C LEU A 193 9.22 -4.10 -1.48
N VAL A 194 10.30 -3.34 -1.57
CA VAL A 194 10.52 -2.13 -0.78
C VAL A 194 10.46 -0.93 -1.70
N SER A 195 9.48 -0.07 -1.51
CA SER A 195 9.32 1.17 -2.25
C SER A 195 9.71 2.38 -1.39
N ARG A 196 10.23 3.40 -2.03
CA ARG A 196 10.42 4.72 -1.42
C ARG A 196 9.29 5.65 -1.83
N THR A 197 8.19 5.53 -1.11
CA THR A 197 6.96 6.32 -1.28
C THR A 197 6.47 6.72 0.10
N GLY A 198 5.42 7.52 0.20
CA GLY A 198 4.82 7.85 1.48
C GLY A 198 3.64 8.78 1.32
N TRP A 199 2.80 8.82 2.36
CA TRP A 199 1.60 9.65 2.43
C TRP A 199 1.67 10.73 3.50
N SER A 200 2.57 10.58 4.48
CA SER A 200 2.68 11.45 5.64
C SER A 200 3.35 12.81 5.38
N SER A 201 3.86 13.05 4.18
CA SER A 201 4.77 14.16 3.83
C SER A 201 6.15 14.10 4.51
N GLU A 202 6.39 13.08 5.31
CA GLU A 202 7.68 12.79 5.91
C GLU A 202 8.48 11.77 5.07
N LEU A 203 9.78 11.64 5.41
CA LEU A 203 10.65 10.66 4.75
C LEU A 203 10.13 9.23 5.01
N GLY A 204 10.02 8.42 3.95
CA GLY A 204 9.59 7.04 4.01
C GLY A 204 10.03 6.23 2.81
#